data_0ccc7b42d2bd38058cd6e47dcc7d4420
#
_entry.id   0ccc7b42d2bd38058cd6e47dcc7d4420
#
_cell.length_a   1.000
_cell.length_b   1.000
_cell.length_c   1.000
_cell.angle_alpha   90.00
_cell.angle_beta   90.00
_cell.angle_gamma   90.00
#
_symmetry.space_group_name_H-M   'P 1'
#
loop_
_entity.id
_entity.type
_entity.pdbx_description
1 polymer ?
#
loop_
_entity_poly.entity_id
_entity_poly.type
_entity_poly.pdbx_seq_one_letter_code
_entity_poly.pdbx_strand_id
1 'polypeptide(L)'
;MISADIMPMDASKSNQNDDYSGTYVTSYATYVLTYNKSTNSIHEKAIYSDGEVFEHDYIYSDSYNGITYFDLDSNEDKGSIMFAGPGLMYTYDGSVTIRQ
;
A
#
# COMPACT_ATOMS: atom_id res chain seq x y z
N MET A 1 -5.39 19.72 16.76
CA MET A 1 -5.12 19.11 16.89
C MET A 1 -5.40 18.87 16.93
N ILE A 2 -5.74 18.85 16.70
CA ILE A 2 -5.62 18.19 16.76
C ILE A 2 -6.10 17.93 16.76
N SER A 3 -6.41 18.18 16.57
CA SER A 3 -6.39 17.48 16.68
C SER A 3 -6.72 17.10 16.72
N ALA A 4 -7.09 17.24 16.61
CA ALA A 4 -6.82 16.52 16.72
C ALA A 4 -6.93 16.08 16.74
N ASP A 5 -7.07 16.19 16.54
CA ASP A 5 -6.62 15.44 16.63
C ASP A 5 -6.84 14.91 16.60
N ILE A 6 -7.17 15.11 16.49
CA ILE A 6 -6.75 14.46 16.47
C ILE A 6 -6.50 14.02 16.56
N MET A 7 -6.18 13.99 16.51
CA MET A 7 -5.36 13.39 16.54
C MET A 7 -5.00 12.98 16.74
N PRO A 8 -5.05 12.88 16.87
CA PRO A 8 -4.27 12.48 16.79
C PRO A 8 -3.93 11.89 16.94
N MET A 9 -3.91 11.28 16.99
CA MET A 9 -3.34 10.59 16.81
C MET A 9 -2.65 10.27 16.82
N ASP A 10 -3.19 9.51 17.26
CA ASP A 10 -1.97 9.70 16.84
C ASP A 10 -1.74 10.11 15.42
N ALA A 11 -2.21 11.18 15.15
CA ALA A 11 -2.10 11.70 13.81
C ALA A 11 -0.66 11.83 13.38
N SER A 12 0.24 12.00 14.32
CA SER A 12 1.63 12.15 13.94
C SER A 12 2.17 10.89 13.31
N LYS A 13 1.70 9.74 13.72
CA LYS A 13 2.15 8.52 13.09
C LYS A 13 1.63 8.40 11.68
N SER A 14 0.42 8.79 11.47
CA SER A 14 -0.15 8.73 10.14
C SER A 14 0.47 9.77 9.23
N ASN A 15 1.07 10.80 9.79
CA ASN A 15 1.74 11.81 8.99
C ASN A 15 3.13 11.45 8.61
N GLN A 16 3.58 10.32 9.02
CA GLN A 16 4.90 9.91 8.65
C GLN A 16 5.00 9.80 7.16
N ASN A 17 6.17 9.72 6.68
CA ASN A 17 6.41 9.69 5.27
C ASN A 17 6.13 8.36 4.63
N ASP A 18 5.71 7.42 5.40
CA ASP A 18 5.45 6.08 4.95
C ASP A 18 3.97 5.89 4.71
N ASP A 19 3.40 6.73 3.90
CA ASP A 19 1.97 6.79 3.69
C ASP A 19 1.38 5.48 3.21
N TYR A 20 2.14 4.70 2.46
CA TYR A 20 1.63 3.46 1.89
C TYR A 20 2.10 2.24 2.63
N SER A 21 3.00 2.39 3.60
CA SER A 21 3.49 1.27 4.38
C SER A 21 2.40 0.74 5.30
N GLY A 22 2.47 -0.54 5.57
CA GLY A 22 1.57 -1.15 6.53
C GLY A 22 1.17 -2.54 6.11
N THR A 23 0.28 -3.12 6.90
CA THR A 23 -0.26 -4.44 6.66
C THR A 23 -1.68 -4.31 6.18
N TYR A 24 -1.96 -4.90 5.03
CA TYR A 24 -3.26 -4.87 4.40
C TYR A 24 -3.77 -6.30 4.30
N VAL A 25 -4.95 -6.56 4.85
CA VAL A 25 -5.48 -7.93 4.92
C VAL A 25 -6.72 -8.05 4.06
N THR A 26 -6.75 -9.08 3.23
CA THR A 26 -7.94 -9.45 2.47
C THR A 26 -8.35 -10.86 2.87
N SER A 27 -9.44 -11.35 2.29
CA SER A 27 -9.91 -12.70 2.62
C SER A 27 -8.98 -13.79 2.09
N TYR A 28 -8.06 -13.47 1.19
CA TYR A 28 -7.20 -14.48 0.56
C TYR A 28 -5.72 -14.24 0.76
N ALA A 29 -5.33 -13.08 1.27
CA ALA A 29 -3.91 -12.77 1.43
C ALA A 29 -3.68 -11.65 2.43
N THR A 30 -2.48 -11.63 3.00
CA THR A 30 -1.99 -10.52 3.80
C THR A 30 -0.84 -9.89 3.04
N TYR A 31 -0.89 -8.58 2.86
CA TYR A 31 0.15 -7.84 2.16
C TYR A 31 0.88 -6.96 3.15
N VAL A 32 2.17 -7.13 3.25
CA VAL A 32 3.02 -6.29 4.09
C VAL A 32 3.80 -5.38 3.16
N LEU A 33 3.50 -4.09 3.20
CA LEU A 33 4.08 -3.12 2.29
C LEU A 33 5.05 -2.22 3.03
N THR A 34 6.19 -1.99 2.41
CA THR A 34 7.19 -1.05 2.92
C THR A 34 7.44 -0.01 1.84
N TYR A 35 7.05 1.22 2.12
CA TYR A 35 7.21 2.32 1.18
C TYR A 35 8.52 3.02 1.43
N ASN A 36 9.29 3.24 0.38
CA ASN A 36 10.54 3.97 0.43
C ASN A 36 10.31 5.32 -0.22
N LYS A 37 10.31 6.36 0.59
CA LYS A 37 10.01 7.70 0.11
C LYS A 37 11.09 8.22 -0.83
N SER A 38 12.35 7.88 -0.58
CA SER A 38 13.44 8.43 -1.38
C SER A 38 13.44 7.89 -2.79
N THR A 39 12.95 6.69 -3.01
CA THR A 39 12.85 6.09 -4.33
C THR A 39 11.42 6.06 -4.86
N ASN A 40 10.46 6.45 -4.04
CA ASN A 40 9.04 6.42 -4.37
C ASN A 40 8.65 5.03 -4.85
N SER A 41 8.99 4.03 -4.07
CA SER A 41 8.76 2.63 -4.41
C SER A 41 8.21 1.88 -3.22
N ILE A 42 7.65 0.71 -3.49
CA ILE A 42 7.06 -0.13 -2.46
C ILE A 42 7.63 -1.53 -2.60
N HIS A 43 8.07 -2.10 -1.48
CA HIS A 43 8.39 -3.52 -1.40
C HIS A 43 7.18 -4.22 -0.80
N GLU A 44 6.71 -5.26 -1.48
CA GLU A 44 5.54 -6.02 -1.04
C GLU A 44 5.95 -7.42 -0.68
N LYS A 45 5.45 -7.89 0.47
CA LYS A 45 5.50 -9.29 0.83
C LYS A 45 4.05 -9.77 0.91
N ALA A 46 3.66 -10.65 0.00
CA ALA A 46 2.31 -11.17 -0.06
C ALA A 46 2.29 -12.57 0.51
N ILE A 47 1.46 -12.78 1.53
CA ILE A 47 1.33 -14.07 2.20
C ILE A 47 -0.09 -14.55 1.95
N TYR A 48 -0.20 -15.59 1.16
CA TYR A 48 -1.51 -16.11 0.76
C TYR A 48 -2.05 -17.12 1.77
N SER A 49 -3.36 -17.33 1.73
CA SER A 49 -4.02 -18.18 2.70
C SER A 49 -3.57 -19.64 2.63
N ASP A 50 -3.02 -20.07 1.48
CA ASP A 50 -2.49 -21.42 1.35
C ASP A 50 -1.05 -21.55 1.83
N GLY A 51 -0.48 -20.47 2.36
CA GLY A 51 0.88 -20.47 2.90
C GLY A 51 1.94 -20.01 1.93
N GLU A 52 1.60 -19.75 0.68
CA GLU A 52 2.58 -19.27 -0.28
C GLU A 52 2.96 -17.83 0.01
N VAL A 53 4.22 -17.51 -0.22
CA VAL A 53 4.76 -16.18 0.03
C VAL A 53 5.47 -15.69 -1.22
N PHE A 54 5.14 -14.49 -1.64
CA PHE A 54 5.77 -13.84 -2.79
C PHE A 54 6.24 -12.45 -2.38
N GLU A 55 7.33 -12.00 -3.00
CA GLU A 55 7.84 -10.65 -2.77
C GLU A 55 8.05 -9.96 -4.10
N HIS A 56 7.65 -8.70 -4.14
CA HIS A 56 7.74 -7.90 -5.36
C HIS A 56 8.06 -6.47 -5.00
N ASP A 57 8.68 -5.78 -5.95
CA ASP A 57 8.93 -4.35 -5.83
C ASP A 57 8.10 -3.62 -6.86
N TYR A 58 7.56 -2.47 -6.45
CA TYR A 58 6.73 -1.62 -7.30
C TYR A 58 7.27 -0.21 -7.28
N ILE A 59 7.18 0.47 -8.41
CA ILE A 59 7.66 1.83 -8.57
C ILE A 59 6.47 2.73 -8.86
N TYR A 60 6.46 3.92 -8.29
CA TYR A 60 5.40 4.89 -8.55
C TYR A 60 5.25 5.10 -10.06
N SER A 61 4.03 5.08 -10.50
CA SER A 61 3.70 5.26 -11.91
C SER A 61 2.92 6.53 -12.15
N ASP A 62 1.76 6.68 -11.51
CA ASP A 62 0.89 7.79 -11.81
C ASP A 62 -0.14 7.99 -10.71
N SER A 63 -0.73 9.17 -10.69
CA SER A 63 -1.89 9.48 -9.84
C SER A 63 -2.94 10.09 -10.73
N TYR A 64 -4.12 9.48 -10.74
CA TYR A 64 -5.16 9.86 -11.67
C TYR A 64 -6.53 9.59 -11.07
N ASN A 65 -7.40 10.59 -11.08
CA ASN A 65 -8.76 10.49 -10.54
C ASN A 65 -8.80 10.01 -9.09
N GLY A 66 -7.83 10.48 -8.29
CA GLY A 66 -7.78 10.12 -6.88
C GLY A 66 -7.21 8.75 -6.61
N ILE A 67 -6.68 8.09 -7.63
CA ILE A 67 -6.07 6.78 -7.47
C ILE A 67 -4.58 6.91 -7.74
N THR A 68 -3.76 6.35 -6.85
CA THR A 68 -2.32 6.32 -7.01
C THR A 68 -1.89 4.92 -7.43
N TYR A 69 -1.08 4.86 -8.48
CA TYR A 69 -0.65 3.61 -9.09
C TYR A 69 0.84 3.40 -8.89
N PHE A 70 1.20 2.18 -8.50
CA PHE A 70 2.59 1.72 -8.45
C PHE A 70 2.67 0.49 -9.34
N ASP A 71 3.58 0.51 -10.29
CA ASP A 71 3.72 -0.58 -11.26
C ASP A 71 4.85 -1.50 -10.86
N LEU A 72 4.67 -2.78 -11.16
CA LEU A 72 5.67 -3.81 -10.87
C LEU A 72 6.99 -3.47 -11.55
N ASP A 73 8.06 -3.51 -10.78
CA ASP A 73 9.41 -3.24 -11.28
C ASP A 73 9.96 -4.51 -11.89
N SER A 74 9.56 -4.78 -13.13
CA SER A 74 9.95 -5.98 -13.83
C SER A 74 9.93 -5.73 -15.32
N ASN A 75 10.86 -6.36 -16.03
CA ASN A 75 10.89 -6.29 -17.48
C ASN A 75 9.99 -7.33 -18.13
N GLU A 76 9.57 -8.32 -17.37
CA GLU A 76 8.83 -9.45 -17.93
C GLU A 76 7.40 -9.49 -17.47
N ASP A 77 7.18 -9.22 -16.19
CA ASP A 77 5.86 -9.33 -15.60
C ASP A 77 5.20 -7.97 -15.53
N LYS A 78 3.88 -7.97 -15.61
CA LYS A 78 3.08 -6.76 -15.48
C LYS A 78 2.21 -6.88 -14.25
N GLY A 79 1.97 -5.76 -13.62
CA GLY A 79 1.11 -5.71 -12.45
C GLY A 79 1.17 -4.34 -11.84
N SER A 80 0.18 -4.03 -11.03
CA SER A 80 0.11 -2.73 -10.35
C SER A 80 -0.57 -2.92 -9.01
N ILE A 81 -0.18 -2.07 -8.06
CA ILE A 81 -0.98 -1.91 -6.87
C ILE A 81 -1.51 -0.49 -6.86
N MET A 82 -2.71 -0.32 -6.36
CA MET A 82 -3.43 0.93 -6.44
C MET A 82 -3.96 1.32 -5.08
N PHE A 83 -3.95 2.62 -4.81
CA PHE A 83 -4.40 3.15 -3.53
C PHE A 83 -5.43 4.23 -3.76
N ALA A 84 -6.50 4.19 -2.97
CA ALA A 84 -7.47 5.28 -2.94
C ALA A 84 -6.96 6.43 -2.09
N GLY A 85 -5.91 6.20 -1.34
CA GLY A 85 -5.27 7.16 -0.46
C GLY A 85 -4.30 6.43 0.44
N PRO A 86 -3.57 7.16 1.29
CA PRO A 86 -2.66 6.51 2.23
C PRO A 86 -3.41 5.53 3.11
N GLY A 87 -2.92 4.31 3.18
CA GLY A 87 -3.55 3.29 3.99
C GLY A 87 -4.81 2.69 3.40
N LEU A 88 -5.16 3.01 2.15
CA LEU A 88 -6.38 2.54 1.51
C LEU A 88 -6.00 1.86 0.19
N MET A 89 -5.84 0.55 0.22
CA MET A 89 -5.38 -0.20 -0.93
C MET A 89 -6.54 -0.88 -1.64
N TYR A 90 -6.58 -0.79 -2.97
CA TYR A 90 -7.55 -1.53 -3.76
C TYR A 90 -7.19 -2.99 -3.78
N THR A 91 -8.20 -3.84 -3.67
CA THR A 91 -8.01 -5.27 -3.78
C THR A 91 -8.33 -5.70 -5.20
N TYR A 92 -8.05 -6.96 -5.48
CA TYR A 92 -8.25 -7.57 -6.78
C TYR A 92 -9.69 -7.40 -7.30
N ASP A 93 -10.69 -7.43 -6.43
CA ASP A 93 -12.08 -7.32 -6.85
C ASP A 93 -12.60 -5.88 -6.89
N GLY A 94 -11.72 -4.92 -6.69
CA GLY A 94 -12.09 -3.51 -6.76
C GLY A 94 -12.55 -2.90 -5.45
N SER A 95 -12.63 -3.69 -4.39
CA SER A 95 -12.94 -3.12 -3.08
C SER A 95 -11.67 -2.51 -2.48
N VAL A 96 -11.83 -1.80 -1.36
CA VAL A 96 -10.72 -1.15 -0.70
C VAL A 96 -10.51 -1.78 0.66
N THR A 97 -9.26 -2.11 0.96
CA THR A 97 -8.91 -2.59 2.28
C THR A 97 -8.14 -1.49 3.01
N ILE A 98 -8.39 -1.38 4.29
CA ILE A 98 -7.80 -0.35 5.12
C ILE A 98 -6.62 -0.95 5.87
N ARG A 99 -5.50 -0.23 5.86
CA ARG A 99 -4.29 -0.64 6.56
C ARG A 99 -4.61 -0.89 8.04
N GLN A 100 -4.06 -1.94 8.57
CA GLN A 100 -4.19 -2.25 9.99
C GLN A 100 -3.33 -1.37 10.85
#